data_fa4b44fc7e7777e328840e52f56436cc
#
_entry.id   fa4b44fc7e7777e328840e52f56436cc
#
_cell.length_a   1.000
_cell.length_b   1.000
_cell.length_c   1.000
_cell.angle_alpha   90.00
_cell.angle_beta   90.00
_cell.angle_gamma   90.00
#
_symmetry.space_group_name_H-M   'P 1'
#
loop_
_entity.id
_entity.type
_entity.pdbx_description
1 polymer ?
#
loop_
_entity_poly.entity_id
_entity_poly.type
_entity_poly.pdbx_seq_one_letter_code
_entity_poly.pdbx_strand_id
1 'polypeptide(L)'
;MFEYAPAPESRSVVDIKPAYGLFIDGKFVDPSDGGSFKSINPATEEVLAEIAEAGSGDVDRAVRAARTAYEKVWGPMPGRDRAKYLFRIARIIQERSRELAVLESLDNGKPIKESRDVDLPLVAAHFFYYAGWADKLPFAGFGPNPQPLGVAAQVIPWNFPLLMLAWKIAPALAAGNTVVLKPAETTPLTALLFAEICQQADLPPGVVNIVTGAGETGRALVEHPGVDKVAFTGSTEVGRAIARSVAGSRKKLTLELGGKAANIVFDDAPIDQAVEGIVNGIFFNQGHVCCAGSRLLVQESVADRVLESLKRRMAQLRLGDPLDKNTDIGAINSAAQLARIKELSDAGAAEGAERWSPPCELPDRGFWFAPTIFTGVTQAHRIAREEIFGPVLSVLTFRTPAEAVEKANNTPYGLSAGIWTDKGSRILWTADRLRAGVVWANTFNKFDPTSPFGGYKESGYGREGGRHGLEAYLNV
;
A
#
# COMPACT_ATOMS: atom_id res chain seq x y z
N MET A 1 -25.67 12.04 -21.51
CA MET A 1 -24.74 11.70 -20.41
C MET A 1 -25.30 12.40 -19.16
N PHE A 2 -25.47 11.70 -18.05
CA PHE A 2 -25.91 12.36 -16.83
C PHE A 2 -24.72 13.17 -16.28
N GLU A 3 -24.89 14.50 -16.16
CA GLU A 3 -23.97 15.33 -15.41
C GLU A 3 -24.31 15.21 -13.94
N TYR A 4 -23.39 14.72 -13.15
CA TYR A 4 -23.57 14.72 -11.71
C TYR A 4 -23.06 16.05 -11.14
N ALA A 5 -23.85 16.67 -10.29
CA ALA A 5 -23.39 17.84 -9.56
C ALA A 5 -22.19 17.46 -8.68
N PRO A 6 -21.18 18.32 -8.54
CA PRO A 6 -20.10 18.13 -7.59
C PRO A 6 -20.62 17.86 -6.18
N ALA A 7 -20.07 16.87 -5.50
CA ALA A 7 -20.46 16.48 -4.14
C ALA A 7 -19.24 16.36 -3.23
N PRO A 8 -18.46 17.46 -3.03
CA PRO A 8 -17.24 17.41 -2.26
C PRO A 8 -17.50 17.10 -0.79
N GLU A 9 -16.62 16.30 -0.21
CA GLU A 9 -16.58 16.13 1.24
C GLU A 9 -15.99 17.39 1.89
N SER A 10 -16.46 17.71 3.10
CA SER A 10 -15.98 18.89 3.78
C SER A 10 -14.58 18.73 4.33
N ARG A 11 -13.68 19.60 3.94
CA ARG A 11 -12.32 19.67 4.51
C ARG A 11 -12.34 20.04 6.00
N SER A 12 -13.38 20.71 6.47
CA SER A 12 -13.49 21.17 7.88
C SER A 12 -13.74 20.04 8.89
N VAL A 13 -13.90 18.79 8.45
CA VAL A 13 -14.00 17.65 9.37
C VAL A 13 -12.67 17.24 9.96
N VAL A 14 -11.55 17.72 9.39
CA VAL A 14 -10.20 17.49 9.90
C VAL A 14 -9.56 18.82 10.30
N ASP A 15 -8.97 18.85 11.50
CA ASP A 15 -8.17 19.97 12.00
C ASP A 15 -6.69 19.65 11.75
N ILE A 16 -6.15 20.15 10.63
CA ILE A 16 -4.74 19.99 10.29
C ILE A 16 -3.95 21.10 10.99
N LYS A 17 -3.10 20.71 11.93
CA LYS A 17 -2.22 21.65 12.63
C LYS A 17 -1.18 22.23 11.67
N PRO A 18 -0.75 23.49 11.84
CA PRO A 18 0.26 24.11 10.99
C PRO A 18 1.62 23.39 11.05
N ALA A 19 1.92 22.71 12.17
CA ALA A 19 3.15 21.95 12.33
C ALA A 19 2.94 20.70 13.21
N TYR A 20 3.73 19.66 12.95
CA TYR A 20 3.74 18.40 13.71
C TYR A 20 5.17 18.03 14.11
N GLY A 21 5.33 17.64 15.39
CA GLY A 21 6.56 17.05 15.93
C GLY A 21 6.68 15.55 15.64
N LEU A 22 7.79 14.96 16.06
CA LEU A 22 7.99 13.52 16.14
C LEU A 22 7.15 12.94 17.28
N PHE A 23 6.69 11.69 17.16
CA PHE A 23 6.01 11.00 18.26
C PHE A 23 6.92 9.97 18.90
N ILE A 24 7.45 10.29 20.09
CA ILE A 24 8.40 9.44 20.83
C ILE A 24 7.97 9.35 22.29
N ASP A 25 7.98 8.13 22.82
CA ASP A 25 7.64 7.83 24.22
C ASP A 25 6.27 8.39 24.64
N GLY A 26 5.27 8.24 23.76
CA GLY A 26 3.88 8.65 24.01
C GLY A 26 3.63 10.15 23.90
N LYS A 27 4.57 10.96 23.41
CA LYS A 27 4.48 12.42 23.30
C LYS A 27 4.96 12.93 21.96
N PHE A 28 4.35 14.04 21.50
CA PHE A 28 4.92 14.83 20.41
C PHE A 28 6.11 15.64 20.95
N VAL A 29 7.22 15.57 20.22
CA VAL A 29 8.49 16.23 20.59
C VAL A 29 9.13 16.88 19.37
N ASP A 30 9.88 17.94 19.59
CA ASP A 30 10.65 18.57 18.54
C ASP A 30 11.86 17.71 18.14
N PRO A 31 12.31 17.79 16.86
CA PRO A 31 13.50 17.12 16.40
C PRO A 31 14.75 17.73 17.04
N SER A 32 15.75 16.91 17.33
CA SER A 32 17.00 17.36 17.98
C SER A 32 17.76 18.41 17.17
N ASP A 33 17.74 18.25 15.84
CA ASP A 33 18.51 19.08 14.90
C ASP A 33 17.67 20.18 14.27
N GLY A 34 16.38 20.32 14.62
CA GLY A 34 15.46 21.35 14.12
C GLY A 34 15.08 21.22 12.66
N GLY A 35 15.28 20.05 12.03
CA GLY A 35 14.92 19.80 10.64
C GLY A 35 13.40 19.69 10.44
N SER A 36 12.90 20.17 9.30
CA SER A 36 11.50 20.04 8.90
C SER A 36 11.36 19.96 7.39
N PHE A 37 10.21 19.43 6.94
CA PHE A 37 9.79 19.40 5.55
C PHE A 37 8.27 19.66 5.45
N LYS A 38 7.78 19.94 4.24
CA LYS A 38 6.38 20.28 4.01
C LYS A 38 5.61 19.06 3.49
N SER A 39 4.46 18.76 4.08
CA SER A 39 3.44 17.93 3.46
C SER A 39 2.61 18.81 2.50
N ILE A 40 2.35 18.32 1.29
CA ILE A 40 1.73 19.07 0.20
C ILE A 40 0.52 18.28 -0.31
N ASN A 41 -0.62 18.96 -0.47
CA ASN A 41 -1.77 18.40 -1.16
C ASN A 41 -1.45 18.23 -2.67
N PRO A 42 -1.37 17.01 -3.20
CA PRO A 42 -0.98 16.79 -4.59
C PRO A 42 -2.02 17.28 -5.61
N ALA A 43 -3.27 17.49 -5.20
CA ALA A 43 -4.32 17.99 -6.08
C ALA A 43 -4.27 19.52 -6.29
N THR A 44 -3.71 20.27 -5.32
CA THR A 44 -3.71 21.74 -5.34
C THR A 44 -2.33 22.36 -5.19
N GLU A 45 -1.33 21.56 -4.84
CA GLU A 45 0.05 21.99 -4.49
C GLU A 45 0.11 22.91 -3.26
N GLU A 46 -0.98 22.96 -2.46
CA GLU A 46 -0.99 23.72 -1.21
C GLU A 46 -0.22 22.97 -0.12
N VAL A 47 0.51 23.72 0.70
CA VAL A 47 1.14 23.18 1.92
C VAL A 47 0.05 22.85 2.93
N LEU A 48 0.00 21.60 3.37
CA LEU A 48 -0.93 21.13 4.41
C LEU A 48 -0.38 21.41 5.81
N ALA A 49 0.89 21.09 6.04
CA ALA A 49 1.56 21.27 7.31
C ALA A 49 3.08 21.25 7.17
N GLU A 50 3.78 21.76 8.17
CA GLU A 50 5.21 21.58 8.38
C GLU A 50 5.45 20.37 9.28
N ILE A 51 6.34 19.47 8.88
CA ILE A 51 6.56 18.18 9.54
C ILE A 51 7.99 18.11 10.03
N ALA A 52 8.18 17.77 11.30
CA ALA A 52 9.51 17.55 11.88
C ALA A 52 10.29 16.47 11.12
N GLU A 53 11.57 16.68 10.87
CA GLU A 53 12.47 15.68 10.29
C GLU A 53 13.40 15.09 11.34
N ALA A 54 13.31 13.77 11.54
CA ALA A 54 14.10 13.06 12.53
C ALA A 54 15.54 12.84 12.05
N GLY A 55 16.52 13.28 12.83
CA GLY A 55 17.91 12.90 12.68
C GLY A 55 18.22 11.55 13.32
N SER A 56 19.48 11.10 13.20
CA SER A 56 19.94 9.83 13.81
C SER A 56 19.80 9.81 15.34
N GLY A 57 19.96 10.95 15.99
CA GLY A 57 19.77 11.07 17.44
C GLY A 57 18.32 10.88 17.88
N ASP A 58 17.36 11.31 17.04
CA ASP A 58 15.94 11.12 17.30
C ASP A 58 15.52 9.67 17.09
N VAL A 59 16.05 9.04 16.04
CA VAL A 59 15.88 7.61 15.80
C VAL A 59 16.39 6.79 16.99
N ASP A 60 17.57 7.11 17.50
CA ASP A 60 18.14 6.45 18.68
C ASP A 60 17.25 6.66 19.94
N ARG A 61 16.72 7.87 20.16
CA ARG A 61 15.75 8.11 21.25
C ARG A 61 14.49 7.24 21.10
N ALA A 62 13.93 7.16 19.88
CA ALA A 62 12.74 6.37 19.60
C ALA A 62 12.98 4.87 19.80
N VAL A 63 14.11 4.34 19.32
CA VAL A 63 14.47 2.92 19.49
C VAL A 63 14.72 2.59 20.97
N ARG A 64 15.37 3.47 21.74
CA ARG A 64 15.54 3.27 23.19
C ARG A 64 14.22 3.30 23.94
N ALA A 65 13.30 4.21 23.59
CA ALA A 65 11.96 4.25 24.18
C ALA A 65 11.21 2.94 23.86
N ALA A 66 11.26 2.48 22.62
CA ALA A 66 10.67 1.21 22.22
C ALA A 66 11.27 0.01 22.97
N ARG A 67 12.60 -0.03 23.12
CA ARG A 67 13.30 -1.10 23.86
C ARG A 67 12.88 -1.13 25.32
N THR A 68 12.83 0.03 25.97
CA THR A 68 12.41 0.15 27.37
C THR A 68 10.95 -0.30 27.55
N ALA A 69 10.06 0.12 26.67
CA ALA A 69 8.66 -0.30 26.69
C ALA A 69 8.50 -1.82 26.44
N TYR A 70 9.28 -2.38 25.52
CA TYR A 70 9.29 -3.81 25.27
C TYR A 70 9.70 -4.60 26.52
N GLU A 71 10.82 -4.26 27.14
CA GLU A 71 11.37 -5.02 28.25
C GLU A 71 10.54 -4.90 29.55
N LYS A 72 10.00 -3.71 29.80
CA LYS A 72 9.38 -3.40 31.11
C LYS A 72 7.85 -3.49 31.09
N VAL A 73 7.20 -3.30 29.95
CA VAL A 73 5.74 -3.11 29.88
C VAL A 73 5.07 -4.08 28.88
N TRP A 74 5.39 -3.95 27.59
CA TRP A 74 4.61 -4.56 26.53
C TRP A 74 4.94 -6.03 26.30
N GLY A 75 6.23 -6.40 26.29
CA GLY A 75 6.66 -7.80 26.13
C GLY A 75 6.14 -8.72 27.23
N PRO A 76 6.28 -8.37 28.53
CA PRO A 76 5.75 -9.17 29.63
C PRO A 76 4.22 -9.07 29.78
N MET A 77 3.53 -8.10 29.12
CA MET A 77 2.08 -7.94 29.22
C MET A 77 1.34 -9.18 28.69
N PRO A 78 0.38 -9.75 29.43
CA PRO A 78 -0.44 -10.87 28.93
C PRO A 78 -1.17 -10.52 27.64
N GLY A 79 -1.25 -11.46 26.68
CA GLY A 79 -1.89 -11.25 25.39
C GLY A 79 -3.32 -10.71 25.48
N ARG A 80 -4.11 -11.20 26.46
CA ARG A 80 -5.47 -10.72 26.76
C ARG A 80 -5.54 -9.22 27.10
N ASP A 81 -4.47 -8.67 27.68
CA ASP A 81 -4.42 -7.27 28.06
C ASP A 81 -3.93 -6.41 26.88
N ARG A 82 -2.98 -6.91 26.07
CA ARG A 82 -2.62 -6.30 24.78
C ARG A 82 -3.82 -6.21 23.85
N ALA A 83 -4.64 -7.26 23.78
CA ALA A 83 -5.87 -7.28 22.97
C ALA A 83 -6.80 -6.10 23.26
N LYS A 84 -6.94 -5.69 24.53
CA LYS A 84 -7.80 -4.57 24.92
C LYS A 84 -7.37 -3.25 24.26
N TYR A 85 -6.07 -2.99 24.15
CA TYR A 85 -5.54 -1.80 23.48
C TYR A 85 -5.82 -1.84 21.97
N LEU A 86 -5.60 -2.99 21.32
CA LEU A 86 -5.87 -3.13 19.88
C LEU A 86 -7.37 -2.97 19.57
N PHE A 87 -8.27 -3.54 20.39
CA PHE A 87 -9.71 -3.32 20.26
C PHE A 87 -10.09 -1.86 20.45
N ARG A 88 -9.47 -1.16 21.39
CA ARG A 88 -9.70 0.26 21.64
C ARG A 88 -9.26 1.10 20.44
N ILE A 89 -8.04 0.85 19.93
CA ILE A 89 -7.52 1.51 18.71
C ILE A 89 -8.48 1.29 17.54
N ALA A 90 -8.92 0.05 17.29
CA ALA A 90 -9.84 -0.27 16.19
C ALA A 90 -11.15 0.52 16.29
N ARG A 91 -11.73 0.66 17.48
CA ARG A 91 -12.95 1.44 17.73
C ARG A 91 -12.73 2.94 17.49
N ILE A 92 -11.65 3.49 18.00
CA ILE A 92 -11.32 4.91 17.80
C ILE A 92 -11.14 5.21 16.30
N ILE A 93 -10.48 4.30 15.55
CA ILE A 93 -10.37 4.41 14.10
C ILE A 93 -11.76 4.43 13.43
N GLN A 94 -12.70 3.58 13.86
CA GLN A 94 -14.06 3.60 13.34
C GLN A 94 -14.80 4.91 13.68
N GLU A 95 -14.66 5.41 14.90
CA GLU A 95 -15.27 6.65 15.36
C GLU A 95 -14.73 7.87 14.60
N ARG A 96 -13.41 7.88 14.31
CA ARG A 96 -12.72 8.95 13.58
C ARG A 96 -12.59 8.66 12.06
N SER A 97 -13.32 7.68 11.53
CA SER A 97 -13.13 7.20 10.15
C SER A 97 -13.31 8.29 9.10
N ARG A 98 -14.28 9.20 9.26
CA ARG A 98 -14.52 10.30 8.33
C ARG A 98 -13.35 11.29 8.32
N GLU A 99 -12.85 11.66 9.47
CA GLU A 99 -11.70 12.54 9.64
C GLU A 99 -10.43 11.94 9.00
N LEU A 100 -10.16 10.67 9.31
CA LEU A 100 -9.03 9.93 8.76
C LEU A 100 -9.12 9.80 7.23
N ALA A 101 -10.32 9.53 6.68
CA ALA A 101 -10.52 9.40 5.24
C ALA A 101 -10.28 10.73 4.51
N VAL A 102 -10.75 11.84 5.05
CA VAL A 102 -10.51 13.18 4.48
C VAL A 102 -9.03 13.53 4.54
N LEU A 103 -8.37 13.28 5.66
CA LEU A 103 -6.94 13.52 5.81
C LEU A 103 -6.12 12.68 4.83
N GLU A 104 -6.44 11.38 4.69
CA GLU A 104 -5.79 10.47 3.75
C GLU A 104 -5.91 11.00 2.31
N SER A 105 -7.10 11.45 1.90
CA SER A 105 -7.33 11.97 0.54
C SER A 105 -6.59 13.29 0.30
N LEU A 106 -6.52 14.17 1.28
CA LEU A 106 -5.79 15.44 1.18
C LEU A 106 -4.27 15.24 1.09
N ASP A 107 -3.73 14.32 1.88
CA ASP A 107 -2.29 14.06 1.98
C ASP A 107 -1.76 13.19 0.82
N ASN A 108 -2.60 12.29 0.30
CA ASN A 108 -2.23 11.32 -0.73
C ASN A 108 -2.64 11.71 -2.15
N GLY A 109 -3.80 12.35 -2.32
CA GLY A 109 -4.43 12.66 -3.61
C GLY A 109 -5.44 11.62 -4.10
N LYS A 110 -5.68 10.51 -3.38
CA LYS A 110 -6.66 9.48 -3.76
C LYS A 110 -8.11 9.93 -3.56
N PRO A 111 -9.07 9.39 -4.35
CA PRO A 111 -10.48 9.70 -4.18
C PRO A 111 -11.00 9.36 -2.80
N ILE A 112 -11.80 10.27 -2.20
CA ILE A 112 -12.39 10.11 -0.87
C ILE A 112 -13.23 8.83 -0.74
N LYS A 113 -13.90 8.39 -1.80
CA LYS A 113 -14.67 7.15 -1.79
C LYS A 113 -13.79 5.92 -1.55
N GLU A 114 -12.55 5.93 -2.02
CA GLU A 114 -11.61 4.84 -1.81
C GLU A 114 -11.06 4.84 -0.38
N SER A 115 -10.65 6.00 0.13
CA SER A 115 -10.22 6.14 1.52
C SER A 115 -11.33 5.73 2.48
N ARG A 116 -12.57 6.23 2.28
CA ARG A 116 -13.72 6.01 3.15
C ARG A 116 -14.27 4.58 3.08
N ASP A 117 -14.44 4.03 1.85
CA ASP A 117 -15.20 2.79 1.64
C ASP A 117 -14.32 1.54 1.57
N VAL A 118 -12.99 1.70 1.36
CA VAL A 118 -12.04 0.60 1.24
C VAL A 118 -10.96 0.68 2.34
N ASP A 119 -10.18 1.76 2.39
CA ASP A 119 -9.00 1.80 3.25
C ASP A 119 -9.36 1.78 4.74
N LEU A 120 -10.20 2.72 5.19
CA LEU A 120 -10.54 2.85 6.61
C LEU A 120 -11.26 1.61 7.19
N PRO A 121 -12.22 0.98 6.49
CA PRO A 121 -12.79 -0.29 6.95
C PRO A 121 -11.74 -1.39 7.10
N LEU A 122 -10.78 -1.51 6.16
CA LEU A 122 -9.71 -2.50 6.24
C LEU A 122 -8.71 -2.19 7.37
N VAL A 123 -8.38 -0.91 7.60
CA VAL A 123 -7.54 -0.48 8.73
C VAL A 123 -8.12 -0.97 10.05
N ALA A 124 -9.39 -0.66 10.31
CA ALA A 124 -10.07 -1.11 11.53
C ALA A 124 -10.15 -2.64 11.62
N ALA A 125 -10.46 -3.31 10.51
CA ALA A 125 -10.55 -4.77 10.43
C ALA A 125 -9.22 -5.46 10.78
N HIS A 126 -8.07 -4.91 10.36
CA HIS A 126 -6.75 -5.45 10.74
C HIS A 126 -6.52 -5.37 12.25
N PHE A 127 -6.82 -4.23 12.87
CA PHE A 127 -6.68 -4.12 14.33
C PHE A 127 -7.62 -5.07 15.07
N PHE A 128 -8.88 -5.21 14.65
CA PHE A 128 -9.82 -6.19 15.22
C PHE A 128 -9.33 -7.63 15.07
N TYR A 129 -8.88 -7.99 13.86
CA TYR A 129 -8.40 -9.34 13.56
C TYR A 129 -7.22 -9.72 14.44
N TYR A 130 -6.20 -8.87 14.53
CA TYR A 130 -5.02 -9.15 15.31
C TYR A 130 -5.24 -9.01 16.82
N ALA A 131 -6.18 -8.17 17.26
CA ALA A 131 -6.63 -8.17 18.66
C ALA A 131 -7.15 -9.54 19.07
N GLY A 132 -7.90 -10.20 18.17
CA GLY A 132 -8.39 -11.58 18.39
C GLY A 132 -7.29 -12.63 18.46
N TRP A 133 -6.08 -12.38 17.96
CA TRP A 133 -4.94 -13.29 18.03
C TRP A 133 -4.02 -13.07 19.23
N ALA A 134 -4.02 -11.89 19.85
CA ALA A 134 -3.05 -11.51 20.87
C ALA A 134 -2.96 -12.48 22.07
N ASP A 135 -4.07 -13.08 22.47
CA ASP A 135 -4.16 -14.08 23.54
C ASP A 135 -4.14 -15.54 23.04
N LYS A 136 -3.98 -15.75 21.73
CA LYS A 136 -4.07 -17.06 21.07
C LYS A 136 -2.80 -17.45 20.32
N LEU A 137 -1.70 -16.75 20.54
CA LEU A 137 -0.42 -17.02 19.87
C LEU A 137 0.05 -18.48 19.97
N PRO A 138 -0.11 -19.21 21.12
CA PRO A 138 0.26 -20.63 21.21
C PRO A 138 -0.55 -21.53 20.25
N PHE A 139 -1.73 -21.08 19.82
CA PHE A 139 -2.61 -21.80 18.90
C PHE A 139 -2.42 -21.39 17.44
N ALA A 140 -1.52 -20.47 17.17
CA ALA A 140 -1.27 -19.98 15.81
C ALA A 140 -0.49 -20.98 14.94
N GLY A 141 0.01 -22.10 15.51
CA GLY A 141 0.75 -23.13 14.79
C GLY A 141 2.23 -22.78 14.54
N PHE A 142 2.79 -21.84 15.31
CA PHE A 142 4.18 -21.41 15.24
C PHE A 142 5.03 -21.98 16.39
N GLY A 143 4.76 -23.20 16.79
CA GLY A 143 5.40 -23.85 17.93
C GLY A 143 4.67 -23.63 19.27
N PRO A 144 5.13 -24.28 20.34
CA PRO A 144 4.41 -24.31 21.62
C PRO A 144 4.52 -23.00 22.41
N ASN A 145 5.54 -22.19 22.14
CA ASN A 145 5.79 -20.95 22.89
C ASN A 145 6.40 -19.87 22.01
N PRO A 146 5.64 -19.33 21.04
CA PRO A 146 6.12 -18.27 20.17
C PRO A 146 6.42 -17.01 20.99
N GLN A 147 7.62 -16.44 20.83
CA GLN A 147 8.06 -15.25 21.56
C GLN A 147 8.15 -14.03 20.63
N PRO A 148 7.84 -12.82 21.08
CA PRO A 148 8.08 -11.61 20.31
C PRO A 148 9.56 -11.42 20.01
N LEU A 149 9.87 -10.79 18.87
CA LEU A 149 11.24 -10.48 18.46
C LEU A 149 11.86 -9.35 19.30
N GLY A 150 11.07 -8.32 19.63
CA GLY A 150 11.53 -7.14 20.36
C GLY A 150 11.08 -5.84 19.71
N VAL A 151 12.01 -5.01 19.23
CA VAL A 151 11.74 -3.73 18.57
C VAL A 151 11.63 -3.93 17.06
N ALA A 152 10.50 -3.56 16.49
CA ALA A 152 10.24 -3.60 15.05
C ALA A 152 10.37 -2.21 14.42
N ALA A 153 11.33 -2.06 13.52
CA ALA A 153 11.40 -0.94 12.59
C ALA A 153 10.45 -1.17 11.42
N GLN A 154 9.57 -0.23 11.18
CA GLN A 154 8.56 -0.31 10.13
C GLN A 154 8.65 0.91 9.23
N VAL A 155 8.87 0.70 7.93
CA VAL A 155 8.91 1.77 6.92
C VAL A 155 7.80 1.51 5.93
N ILE A 156 6.88 2.46 5.81
CA ILE A 156 5.67 2.35 5.01
C ILE A 156 5.67 3.29 3.81
N PRO A 157 5.02 2.91 2.70
CA PRO A 157 4.95 3.69 1.49
C PRO A 157 3.85 4.76 1.57
N TRP A 158 3.82 5.60 0.53
CA TRP A 158 2.88 6.70 0.41
C TRP A 158 1.52 6.33 -0.22
N ASN A 159 1.40 5.18 -0.89
CA ASN A 159 0.20 4.86 -1.68
C ASN A 159 -1.02 4.41 -0.86
N PHE A 160 -0.81 3.79 0.30
CA PHE A 160 -1.83 3.41 1.29
C PHE A 160 -1.32 3.69 2.70
N PRO A 161 -1.14 4.97 3.09
CA PRO A 161 -0.42 5.33 4.30
C PRO A 161 -0.95 4.65 5.56
N LEU A 162 -2.23 4.87 5.89
CA LEU A 162 -2.82 4.32 7.12
C LEU A 162 -3.06 2.81 7.03
N LEU A 163 -3.38 2.29 5.85
CA LEU A 163 -3.60 0.86 5.67
C LEU A 163 -2.29 0.07 5.85
N MET A 164 -1.17 0.55 5.28
CA MET A 164 0.13 -0.09 5.45
C MET A 164 0.68 0.06 6.87
N LEU A 165 0.35 1.15 7.56
CA LEU A 165 0.58 1.28 8.99
C LEU A 165 -0.13 0.17 9.77
N ALA A 166 -1.42 -0.05 9.52
CA ALA A 166 -2.22 -1.07 10.21
C ALA A 166 -1.71 -2.48 9.92
N TRP A 167 -1.36 -2.79 8.68
CA TRP A 167 -0.82 -4.09 8.28
C TRP A 167 0.45 -4.46 9.03
N LYS A 168 1.23 -3.49 9.47
CA LYS A 168 2.49 -3.69 10.17
C LYS A 168 2.36 -3.54 11.69
N ILE A 169 1.69 -2.48 12.17
CA ILE A 169 1.56 -2.22 13.61
C ILE A 169 0.67 -3.25 14.29
N ALA A 170 -0.50 -3.59 13.72
CA ALA A 170 -1.45 -4.47 14.39
C ALA A 170 -0.87 -5.86 14.71
N PRO A 171 -0.26 -6.61 13.77
CA PRO A 171 0.38 -7.90 14.08
C PRO A 171 1.59 -7.74 15.01
N ALA A 172 2.40 -6.68 14.88
CA ALA A 172 3.55 -6.45 15.75
C ALA A 172 3.12 -6.30 17.20
N LEU A 173 2.12 -5.46 17.47
CA LEU A 173 1.59 -5.24 18.82
C LEU A 173 0.91 -6.48 19.37
N ALA A 174 0.11 -7.17 18.58
CA ALA A 174 -0.55 -8.43 19.00
C ALA A 174 0.48 -9.49 19.41
N ALA A 175 1.57 -9.60 18.64
CA ALA A 175 2.67 -10.53 18.95
C ALA A 175 3.50 -10.12 20.17
N GLY A 176 3.36 -8.89 20.68
CA GLY A 176 4.09 -8.38 21.85
C GLY A 176 5.33 -7.58 21.53
N ASN A 177 5.55 -7.18 20.28
CA ASN A 177 6.65 -6.30 19.87
C ASN A 177 6.28 -4.84 20.11
N THR A 178 7.28 -3.99 20.22
CA THR A 178 7.14 -2.53 20.14
C THR A 178 7.60 -2.03 18.79
N VAL A 179 7.19 -0.82 18.42
CA VAL A 179 7.31 -0.33 17.06
C VAL A 179 7.98 1.05 17.01
N VAL A 180 8.90 1.22 16.07
CA VAL A 180 9.31 2.52 15.54
C VAL A 180 8.93 2.57 14.06
N LEU A 181 7.96 3.41 13.72
CA LEU A 181 7.43 3.55 12.36
C LEU A 181 7.98 4.81 11.69
N LYS A 182 8.38 4.69 10.42
CA LYS A 182 8.67 5.81 9.53
C LYS A 182 7.66 5.83 8.38
N PRO A 183 6.73 6.79 8.34
CA PRO A 183 5.87 6.98 7.17
C PRO A 183 6.67 7.57 6.00
N ALA A 184 6.10 7.49 4.79
CA ALA A 184 6.66 8.20 3.65
C ALA A 184 6.59 9.73 3.88
N GLU A 185 7.59 10.45 3.40
CA GLU A 185 7.68 11.91 3.54
C GLU A 185 6.56 12.67 2.81
N THR A 186 5.97 12.07 1.78
CA THR A 186 4.86 12.68 1.02
C THR A 186 3.48 12.42 1.63
N THR A 187 3.36 11.53 2.63
CA THR A 187 2.08 11.18 3.27
C THR A 187 2.24 10.87 4.76
N PRO A 188 2.74 11.82 5.58
CA PRO A 188 2.99 11.56 6.99
C PRO A 188 1.77 11.78 7.89
N LEU A 189 0.75 12.52 7.43
CA LEU A 189 -0.26 13.11 8.31
C LEU A 189 -1.17 12.07 8.97
N THR A 190 -1.59 11.02 8.27
CA THR A 190 -2.44 9.98 8.87
C THR A 190 -1.68 9.13 9.91
N ALA A 191 -0.36 8.96 9.75
CA ALA A 191 0.46 8.33 10.78
C ALA A 191 0.59 9.22 12.04
N LEU A 192 0.68 10.54 11.88
CA LEU A 192 0.72 11.48 13.01
C LEU A 192 -0.65 11.57 13.71
N LEU A 193 -1.75 11.48 12.96
CA LEU A 193 -3.10 11.37 13.55
C LEU A 193 -3.28 10.03 14.28
N PHE A 194 -2.67 8.95 13.79
CA PHE A 194 -2.65 7.67 14.49
C PHE A 194 -1.87 7.74 15.81
N ALA A 195 -0.85 8.60 15.94
CA ALA A 195 -0.19 8.86 17.22
C ALA A 195 -1.18 9.43 18.26
N GLU A 196 -2.07 10.33 17.86
CA GLU A 196 -3.14 10.82 18.74
C GLU A 196 -4.11 9.70 19.14
N ILE A 197 -4.43 8.80 18.22
CA ILE A 197 -5.25 7.61 18.50
C ILE A 197 -4.56 6.70 19.53
N CYS A 198 -3.24 6.53 19.46
CA CYS A 198 -2.49 5.79 20.46
C CYS A 198 -2.63 6.43 21.86
N GLN A 199 -2.58 7.78 21.96
CA GLN A 199 -2.80 8.50 23.21
C GLN A 199 -4.25 8.32 23.71
N GLN A 200 -5.25 8.46 22.84
CA GLN A 200 -6.66 8.25 23.19
C GLN A 200 -6.96 6.82 23.63
N ALA A 201 -6.22 5.85 23.11
CA ALA A 201 -6.32 4.45 23.51
C ALA A 201 -5.61 4.13 24.82
N ASP A 202 -4.97 5.10 25.47
CA ASP A 202 -4.09 4.93 26.64
C ASP A 202 -2.96 3.93 26.40
N LEU A 203 -2.47 3.84 25.13
CA LEU A 203 -1.36 2.93 24.82
C LEU A 203 -0.12 3.31 25.64
N PRO A 204 0.55 2.37 26.33
CA PRO A 204 1.69 2.71 27.15
C PRO A 204 2.79 3.45 26.37
N PRO A 205 3.42 4.48 26.94
CA PRO A 205 4.50 5.22 26.32
C PRO A 205 5.59 4.30 25.76
N GLY A 206 6.15 4.64 24.60
CA GLY A 206 7.21 3.88 23.94
C GLY A 206 6.76 2.63 23.16
N VAL A 207 5.52 2.14 23.33
CA VAL A 207 5.02 0.95 22.58
C VAL A 207 4.94 1.23 21.08
N VAL A 208 4.48 2.42 20.71
CA VAL A 208 4.51 2.94 19.34
C VAL A 208 5.25 4.25 19.33
N ASN A 209 6.21 4.39 18.41
CA ASN A 209 6.94 5.62 18.14
C ASN A 209 6.87 5.91 16.65
N ILE A 210 6.75 7.16 16.24
CA ILE A 210 6.67 7.58 14.85
C ILE A 210 7.72 8.65 14.60
N VAL A 211 8.66 8.36 13.72
CA VAL A 211 9.73 9.26 13.30
C VAL A 211 9.53 9.61 11.82
N THR A 212 9.23 10.87 11.56
CA THR A 212 9.04 11.42 10.21
C THR A 212 10.39 11.85 9.63
N GLY A 213 10.52 11.77 8.31
CA GLY A 213 11.74 12.16 7.60
C GLY A 213 11.91 11.41 6.28
N ALA A 214 12.94 11.77 5.53
CA ALA A 214 13.26 11.21 4.22
C ALA A 214 14.05 9.88 4.31
N GLY A 215 14.80 9.55 3.24
CA GLY A 215 15.54 8.30 3.13
C GLY A 215 16.61 8.12 4.21
N GLU A 216 17.28 9.19 4.64
CA GLU A 216 18.32 9.13 5.68
C GLU A 216 17.76 8.69 7.04
N THR A 217 16.59 9.22 7.43
CA THR A 217 15.88 8.77 8.64
C THR A 217 15.53 7.28 8.54
N GLY A 218 15.06 6.84 7.36
CA GLY A 218 14.75 5.43 7.10
C GLY A 218 15.98 4.54 7.22
N ARG A 219 17.12 4.97 6.66
CA ARG A 219 18.40 4.25 6.75
C ARG A 219 18.88 4.14 8.19
N ALA A 220 18.89 5.26 8.91
CA ALA A 220 19.27 5.27 10.33
C ALA A 220 18.43 4.30 11.17
N LEU A 221 17.13 4.23 10.90
CA LEU A 221 16.21 3.33 11.60
C LEU A 221 16.49 1.85 11.26
N VAL A 222 16.62 1.52 9.97
CA VAL A 222 16.84 0.13 9.51
C VAL A 222 18.18 -0.43 9.99
N GLU A 223 19.22 0.39 9.98
CA GLU A 223 20.59 0.01 10.38
C GLU A 223 20.79 0.05 11.91
N HIS A 224 19.90 0.65 12.68
CA HIS A 224 20.05 0.84 14.12
C HIS A 224 20.26 -0.48 14.87
N PRO A 225 21.32 -0.63 15.69
CA PRO A 225 21.67 -1.90 16.35
C PRO A 225 20.62 -2.42 17.34
N GLY A 226 19.80 -1.51 17.90
CA GLY A 226 18.72 -1.84 18.82
C GLY A 226 17.43 -2.34 18.16
N VAL A 227 17.41 -2.53 16.84
CA VAL A 227 16.27 -3.04 16.08
C VAL A 227 16.44 -4.55 15.84
N ASP A 228 15.39 -5.34 16.13
CA ASP A 228 15.37 -6.79 15.99
C ASP A 228 14.67 -7.24 14.70
N LYS A 229 13.75 -6.43 14.19
CA LYS A 229 12.91 -6.70 13.01
C LYS A 229 12.85 -5.48 12.13
N VAL A 230 12.98 -5.68 10.82
CA VAL A 230 12.68 -4.67 9.80
C VAL A 230 11.53 -5.15 8.93
N ALA A 231 10.48 -4.33 8.82
CA ALA A 231 9.36 -4.52 7.89
C ALA A 231 9.31 -3.32 6.95
N PHE A 232 9.48 -3.57 5.67
CA PHE A 232 9.52 -2.54 4.63
C PHE A 232 8.49 -2.82 3.55
N THR A 233 7.74 -1.80 3.17
CA THR A 233 6.95 -1.78 1.94
C THR A 233 7.34 -0.56 1.12
N GLY A 234 7.69 -0.75 -0.15
CA GLY A 234 8.10 0.33 -1.03
C GLY A 234 8.73 -0.14 -2.34
N SER A 235 9.64 0.67 -2.91
CA SER A 235 10.27 0.33 -4.18
C SER A 235 11.23 -0.86 -4.08
N THR A 236 11.34 -1.62 -5.17
CA THR A 236 12.27 -2.76 -5.28
C THR A 236 13.73 -2.32 -5.06
N GLU A 237 14.09 -1.14 -5.53
CA GLU A 237 15.45 -0.59 -5.38
C GLU A 237 15.80 -0.38 -3.89
N VAL A 238 14.92 0.28 -3.15
CA VAL A 238 15.11 0.52 -1.71
C VAL A 238 15.07 -0.81 -0.94
N GLY A 239 14.17 -1.73 -1.29
CA GLY A 239 14.12 -3.06 -0.68
C GLY A 239 15.42 -3.84 -0.84
N ARG A 240 16.06 -3.80 -2.03
CA ARG A 240 17.39 -4.38 -2.25
C ARG A 240 18.48 -3.71 -1.42
N ALA A 241 18.44 -2.37 -1.27
CA ALA A 241 19.39 -1.64 -0.44
C ALA A 241 19.27 -2.06 1.04
N ILE A 242 18.03 -2.13 1.56
CA ILE A 242 17.73 -2.60 2.91
C ILE A 242 18.24 -4.05 3.10
N ALA A 243 17.93 -4.96 2.18
CA ALA A 243 18.39 -6.35 2.28
C ALA A 243 19.91 -6.45 2.39
N ARG A 244 20.65 -5.62 1.64
CA ARG A 244 22.11 -5.55 1.71
C ARG A 244 22.60 -4.99 3.05
N SER A 245 21.97 -3.92 3.54
CA SER A 245 22.40 -3.26 4.78
C SER A 245 22.18 -4.11 6.03
N VAL A 246 21.15 -4.98 6.04
CA VAL A 246 20.89 -5.88 7.16
C VAL A 246 21.50 -7.27 7.01
N ALA A 247 22.15 -7.56 5.87
CA ALA A 247 22.79 -8.85 5.63
C ALA A 247 23.83 -9.15 6.71
N GLY A 248 23.83 -10.39 7.23
CA GLY A 248 24.73 -10.80 8.31
C GLY A 248 24.33 -10.29 9.70
N SER A 249 23.32 -9.45 9.83
CA SER A 249 22.73 -9.08 11.12
C SER A 249 21.78 -10.17 11.65
N ARG A 250 21.34 -10.04 12.91
CA ARG A 250 20.30 -10.91 13.47
C ARG A 250 18.87 -10.43 13.21
N LYS A 251 18.72 -9.32 12.46
CA LYS A 251 17.41 -8.72 12.20
C LYS A 251 16.57 -9.61 11.31
N LYS A 252 15.35 -9.91 11.73
CA LYS A 252 14.36 -10.55 10.85
C LYS A 252 13.87 -9.50 9.83
N LEU A 253 13.81 -9.85 8.56
CA LEU A 253 13.44 -8.92 7.48
C LEU A 253 12.21 -9.44 6.73
N THR A 254 11.24 -8.56 6.46
CA THR A 254 10.17 -8.77 5.49
C THR A 254 10.14 -7.60 4.51
N LEU A 255 9.97 -7.92 3.23
CA LEU A 255 9.94 -6.96 2.14
C LEU A 255 8.68 -7.17 1.30
N GLU A 256 7.86 -6.12 1.17
CA GLU A 256 6.75 -6.03 0.23
C GLU A 256 7.10 -4.94 -0.78
N LEU A 257 7.35 -5.37 -2.04
CA LEU A 257 7.94 -4.50 -3.05
C LEU A 257 7.03 -4.35 -4.27
N GLY A 258 7.56 -3.79 -5.35
CA GLY A 258 6.82 -3.52 -6.56
C GLY A 258 6.28 -4.76 -7.27
N GLY A 259 5.41 -4.51 -8.24
CA GLY A 259 4.79 -5.55 -9.05
C GLY A 259 4.54 -5.13 -10.49
N LYS A 260 4.30 -6.12 -11.35
CA LYS A 260 3.83 -5.94 -12.72
C LYS A 260 2.82 -7.04 -13.04
N ALA A 261 1.70 -7.00 -12.31
CA ALA A 261 0.73 -8.08 -12.32
C ALA A 261 0.09 -8.29 -13.69
N ALA A 262 -0.15 -9.56 -14.02
CA ALA A 262 -0.93 -9.95 -15.19
C ALA A 262 -2.41 -10.10 -14.80
N ASN A 263 -3.30 -9.46 -15.55
CA ASN A 263 -4.75 -9.65 -15.49
C ASN A 263 -5.17 -10.41 -16.75
N ILE A 264 -5.52 -11.69 -16.64
CA ILE A 264 -5.66 -12.64 -17.76
C ILE A 264 -7.13 -12.80 -18.08
N VAL A 265 -7.55 -12.49 -19.30
CA VAL A 265 -8.94 -12.61 -19.78
C VAL A 265 -9.01 -13.65 -20.88
N PHE A 266 -9.71 -14.75 -20.61
CA PHE A 266 -9.97 -15.82 -21.58
C PHE A 266 -11.23 -15.55 -22.43
N ASP A 267 -11.40 -16.32 -23.50
CA ASP A 267 -12.49 -16.21 -24.47
C ASP A 267 -13.89 -16.43 -23.89
N ASP A 268 -13.99 -17.17 -22.81
CA ASP A 268 -15.23 -17.50 -22.09
C ASP A 268 -15.46 -16.64 -20.84
N ALA A 269 -14.66 -15.59 -20.65
CA ALA A 269 -14.82 -14.70 -19.51
C ALA A 269 -16.14 -13.91 -19.57
N PRO A 270 -16.79 -13.63 -18.42
CA PRO A 270 -17.91 -12.68 -18.35
C PRO A 270 -17.36 -11.25 -18.57
N ILE A 271 -17.40 -10.79 -19.84
CA ILE A 271 -16.64 -9.60 -20.27
C ILE A 271 -17.02 -8.35 -19.49
N ASP A 272 -18.30 -8.12 -19.21
CA ASP A 272 -18.72 -6.92 -18.49
C ASP A 272 -18.13 -6.89 -17.06
N GLN A 273 -18.11 -8.03 -16.37
CA GLN A 273 -17.48 -8.16 -15.05
C GLN A 273 -15.96 -8.04 -15.15
N ALA A 274 -15.36 -8.64 -16.19
CA ALA A 274 -13.93 -8.55 -16.43
C ALA A 274 -13.49 -7.10 -16.68
N VAL A 275 -14.25 -6.32 -17.44
CA VAL A 275 -13.97 -4.91 -17.71
C VAL A 275 -14.01 -4.08 -16.40
N GLU A 276 -15.03 -4.26 -15.54
CA GLU A 276 -15.06 -3.58 -14.25
C GLU A 276 -13.88 -4.01 -13.36
N GLY A 277 -13.53 -5.31 -13.39
CA GLY A 277 -12.36 -5.80 -12.67
C GLY A 277 -11.03 -5.29 -13.21
N ILE A 278 -10.90 -5.08 -14.53
CA ILE A 278 -9.74 -4.45 -15.14
C ILE A 278 -9.64 -2.98 -14.70
N VAL A 279 -10.75 -2.24 -14.78
CA VAL A 279 -10.80 -0.83 -14.35
C VAL A 279 -10.43 -0.69 -12.89
N ASN A 280 -11.04 -1.48 -12.01
CA ASN A 280 -10.68 -1.52 -10.59
C ASN A 280 -9.24 -1.98 -10.36
N GLY A 281 -8.73 -2.89 -11.20
CA GLY A 281 -7.38 -3.45 -11.09
C GLY A 281 -6.26 -2.48 -11.42
N ILE A 282 -6.52 -1.46 -12.25
CA ILE A 282 -5.46 -0.54 -12.71
C ILE A 282 -5.74 0.93 -12.38
N PHE A 283 -7.00 1.38 -12.32
CA PHE A 283 -7.29 2.80 -12.11
C PHE A 283 -7.64 3.14 -10.66
N PHE A 284 -7.94 2.15 -9.81
CA PHE A 284 -8.04 2.33 -8.37
C PHE A 284 -6.77 2.99 -7.82
N ASN A 285 -6.94 3.98 -6.94
CA ASN A 285 -5.83 4.79 -6.41
C ASN A 285 -4.88 5.34 -7.50
N GLN A 286 -5.40 5.81 -8.64
CA GLN A 286 -4.63 6.31 -9.78
C GLN A 286 -3.57 5.32 -10.30
N GLY A 287 -3.76 4.01 -10.09
CA GLY A 287 -2.77 2.98 -10.41
C GLY A 287 -1.59 2.91 -9.43
N HIS A 288 -1.64 3.62 -8.31
CA HIS A 288 -0.63 3.59 -7.25
C HIS A 288 -0.79 2.34 -6.36
N VAL A 289 -0.84 1.19 -6.99
CA VAL A 289 -1.11 -0.09 -6.34
C VAL A 289 -0.04 -1.10 -6.72
N CYS A 290 0.70 -1.63 -5.76
CA CYS A 290 1.78 -2.60 -6.00
C CYS A 290 1.30 -3.88 -6.72
N CYS A 291 0.06 -4.30 -6.46
CA CYS A 291 -0.57 -5.44 -7.10
C CYS A 291 -1.47 -5.06 -8.30
N ALA A 292 -1.41 -3.82 -8.81
CA ALA A 292 -2.20 -3.38 -9.95
C ALA A 292 -2.06 -4.32 -11.15
N GLY A 293 -3.20 -4.67 -11.77
CA GLY A 293 -3.25 -5.47 -12.99
C GLY A 293 -2.76 -4.70 -14.22
N SER A 294 -1.54 -4.18 -14.15
CA SER A 294 -0.95 -3.22 -15.10
C SER A 294 -0.57 -3.85 -16.45
N ARG A 295 -0.56 -5.19 -16.55
CA ARG A 295 -0.52 -5.92 -17.82
C ARG A 295 -1.84 -6.66 -18.03
N LEU A 296 -2.62 -6.27 -19.02
CA LEU A 296 -3.78 -7.02 -19.48
C LEU A 296 -3.32 -8.05 -20.52
N LEU A 297 -3.46 -9.31 -20.19
CA LEU A 297 -3.28 -10.41 -21.14
C LEU A 297 -4.69 -10.85 -21.61
N VAL A 298 -5.02 -10.62 -22.86
CA VAL A 298 -6.35 -10.93 -23.42
C VAL A 298 -6.24 -11.97 -24.54
N GLN A 299 -7.12 -12.97 -24.53
CA GLN A 299 -7.13 -13.97 -25.61
C GLN A 299 -7.51 -13.30 -26.93
N GLU A 300 -6.75 -13.58 -28.01
CA GLU A 300 -6.89 -12.90 -29.30
C GLU A 300 -8.35 -12.89 -29.84
N SER A 301 -9.08 -13.99 -29.67
CA SER A 301 -10.46 -14.13 -30.18
C SER A 301 -11.46 -13.16 -29.57
N VAL A 302 -11.16 -12.53 -28.43
CA VAL A 302 -12.03 -11.58 -27.72
C VAL A 302 -11.39 -10.22 -27.49
N ALA A 303 -10.17 -10.02 -27.98
CA ALA A 303 -9.38 -8.83 -27.68
C ALA A 303 -10.09 -7.53 -28.11
N ASP A 304 -10.60 -7.46 -29.32
CA ASP A 304 -11.28 -6.27 -29.84
C ASP A 304 -12.53 -5.93 -29.00
N ARG A 305 -13.32 -6.95 -28.67
CA ARG A 305 -14.54 -6.78 -27.85
C ARG A 305 -14.21 -6.28 -26.43
N VAL A 306 -13.17 -6.83 -25.80
CA VAL A 306 -12.72 -6.40 -24.47
C VAL A 306 -12.20 -4.96 -24.53
N LEU A 307 -11.36 -4.63 -25.51
CA LEU A 307 -10.79 -3.29 -25.67
C LEU A 307 -11.85 -2.23 -25.94
N GLU A 308 -12.82 -2.53 -26.82
CA GLU A 308 -13.94 -1.61 -27.09
C GLU A 308 -14.77 -1.33 -25.83
N SER A 309 -15.12 -2.38 -25.08
CA SER A 309 -15.87 -2.24 -23.82
C SER A 309 -15.06 -1.49 -22.77
N LEU A 310 -13.76 -1.75 -22.67
CA LEU A 310 -12.86 -1.06 -21.75
C LEU A 310 -12.72 0.42 -22.09
N LYS A 311 -12.52 0.78 -23.37
CA LYS A 311 -12.46 2.17 -23.82
C LYS A 311 -13.77 2.93 -23.53
N ARG A 312 -14.93 2.31 -23.74
CA ARG A 312 -16.23 2.89 -23.39
C ARG A 312 -16.35 3.14 -21.88
N ARG A 313 -15.90 2.19 -21.06
CA ARG A 313 -15.93 2.33 -19.61
C ARG A 313 -14.96 3.40 -19.10
N MET A 314 -13.76 3.45 -19.66
CA MET A 314 -12.77 4.47 -19.33
C MET A 314 -13.21 5.90 -19.66
N ALA A 315 -13.97 6.07 -20.75
CA ALA A 315 -14.55 7.37 -21.11
C ALA A 315 -15.58 7.90 -20.10
N GLN A 316 -16.01 7.08 -19.14
CA GLN A 316 -16.92 7.45 -18.06
C GLN A 316 -16.21 7.76 -16.75
N LEU A 317 -14.89 7.49 -16.66
CA LEU A 317 -14.11 7.78 -15.47
C LEU A 317 -13.94 9.29 -15.30
N ARG A 318 -14.15 9.75 -14.08
CA ARG A 318 -14.03 11.16 -13.71
C ARG A 318 -12.72 11.40 -13.02
N LEU A 319 -11.93 12.26 -13.62
CA LEU A 319 -10.68 12.75 -13.03
C LEU A 319 -10.95 14.13 -12.43
N GLY A 320 -10.52 14.36 -11.19
CA GLY A 320 -10.74 15.65 -10.53
C GLY A 320 -10.47 15.65 -9.04
N ASP A 321 -11.07 16.62 -8.34
CA ASP A 321 -10.88 16.81 -6.89
C ASP A 321 -11.04 15.50 -6.11
N PRO A 322 -10.01 15.06 -5.37
CA PRO A 322 -10.08 13.85 -4.55
C PRO A 322 -11.19 13.87 -3.51
N LEU A 323 -11.60 15.03 -3.02
CA LEU A 323 -12.69 15.15 -2.05
C LEU A 323 -14.08 15.06 -2.68
N ASP A 324 -14.23 15.20 -4.00
CA ASP A 324 -15.51 14.96 -4.66
C ASP A 324 -15.85 13.47 -4.64
N LYS A 325 -16.98 13.12 -4.06
CA LYS A 325 -17.50 11.75 -3.93
C LYS A 325 -17.74 11.06 -5.28
N ASN A 326 -17.82 11.85 -6.35
CA ASN A 326 -17.99 11.36 -7.71
C ASN A 326 -16.66 11.13 -8.45
N THR A 327 -15.54 11.59 -7.92
CA THR A 327 -14.21 11.39 -8.54
C THR A 327 -13.83 9.92 -8.56
N ASP A 328 -13.37 9.43 -9.72
CA ASP A 328 -12.85 8.07 -9.91
C ASP A 328 -11.32 8.03 -9.91
N ILE A 329 -10.68 9.09 -10.39
CA ILE A 329 -9.23 9.21 -10.48
C ILE A 329 -8.82 10.55 -9.86
N GLY A 330 -8.04 10.48 -8.80
CA GLY A 330 -7.50 11.62 -8.09
C GLY A 330 -6.16 12.09 -8.64
N ALA A 331 -5.43 12.86 -7.84
CA ALA A 331 -4.11 13.38 -8.20
C ALA A 331 -3.00 12.33 -8.03
N ILE A 332 -1.98 12.40 -8.87
CA ILE A 332 -0.73 11.67 -8.70
C ILE A 332 -0.03 12.23 -7.45
N ASN A 333 0.49 11.36 -6.60
CA ASN A 333 0.99 11.75 -5.27
C ASN A 333 2.07 12.84 -5.28
N SER A 334 2.91 12.92 -6.31
CA SER A 334 4.01 13.89 -6.35
C SER A 334 4.45 14.23 -7.77
N ALA A 335 5.14 15.37 -7.93
CA ALA A 335 5.76 15.76 -9.21
C ALA A 335 6.77 14.72 -9.70
N ALA A 336 7.54 14.11 -8.80
CA ALA A 336 8.51 13.09 -9.15
C ALA A 336 7.82 11.83 -9.71
N GLN A 337 6.73 11.38 -9.08
CA GLN A 337 5.95 10.25 -9.58
C GLN A 337 5.28 10.56 -10.91
N LEU A 338 4.73 11.76 -11.07
CA LEU A 338 4.16 12.21 -12.35
C LEU A 338 5.22 12.20 -13.47
N ALA A 339 6.43 12.69 -13.19
CA ALA A 339 7.52 12.67 -14.17
C ALA A 339 7.88 11.22 -14.57
N ARG A 340 7.92 10.29 -13.62
CA ARG A 340 8.18 8.87 -13.89
C ARG A 340 7.09 8.23 -14.75
N ILE A 341 5.82 8.52 -14.48
CA ILE A 341 4.70 8.02 -15.29
C ILE A 341 4.81 8.55 -16.73
N LYS A 342 5.10 9.83 -16.91
CA LYS A 342 5.28 10.45 -18.23
C LYS A 342 6.46 9.82 -18.98
N GLU A 343 7.62 9.69 -18.34
CA GLU A 343 8.81 9.07 -18.92
C GLU A 343 8.53 7.68 -19.49
N LEU A 344 7.92 6.80 -18.67
CA LEU A 344 7.63 5.45 -19.12
C LEU A 344 6.51 5.38 -20.17
N SER A 345 5.51 6.24 -20.05
CA SER A 345 4.44 6.37 -21.05
C SER A 345 4.99 6.82 -22.42
N ASP A 346 5.90 7.79 -22.43
CA ASP A 346 6.53 8.28 -23.65
C ASP A 346 7.50 7.23 -24.24
N ALA A 347 8.22 6.50 -23.38
CA ALA A 347 9.06 5.38 -23.83
C ALA A 347 8.21 4.28 -24.52
N GLY A 348 7.04 3.93 -23.99
CA GLY A 348 6.14 2.95 -24.61
C GLY A 348 5.69 3.36 -26.02
N ALA A 349 5.35 4.63 -26.21
CA ALA A 349 5.01 5.18 -27.52
C ALA A 349 6.23 5.20 -28.47
N ALA A 350 7.40 5.60 -27.98
CA ALA A 350 8.64 5.63 -28.78
C ALA A 350 9.10 4.21 -29.19
N GLU A 351 8.81 3.19 -28.38
CA GLU A 351 9.06 1.79 -28.69
C GLU A 351 8.03 1.17 -29.66
N GLY A 352 7.01 1.96 -30.11
CA GLY A 352 6.05 1.55 -31.14
C GLY A 352 4.72 1.03 -30.61
N ALA A 353 4.44 1.09 -29.32
CA ALA A 353 3.12 0.78 -28.79
C ALA A 353 2.14 1.94 -29.06
N GLU A 354 0.91 1.60 -29.40
CA GLU A 354 -0.15 2.56 -29.64
C GLU A 354 -0.77 3.07 -28.34
N ARG A 355 -0.67 4.37 -28.09
CA ARG A 355 -1.20 5.01 -26.89
C ARG A 355 -2.61 5.56 -27.13
N TRP A 356 -3.54 5.25 -26.24
CA TRP A 356 -4.88 5.81 -26.22
C TRP A 356 -5.27 6.27 -24.81
N SER A 357 -5.90 7.44 -24.74
CA SER A 357 -6.53 7.98 -23.52
C SER A 357 -7.89 8.55 -23.89
N PRO A 358 -8.89 8.48 -23.00
CA PRO A 358 -10.16 9.15 -23.26
C PRO A 358 -9.94 10.67 -23.26
N PRO A 359 -10.74 11.43 -24.03
CA PRO A 359 -10.76 12.87 -23.90
C PRO A 359 -11.14 13.25 -22.48
N CYS A 360 -10.26 13.94 -21.76
CA CYS A 360 -10.51 14.49 -20.43
C CYS A 360 -9.71 15.78 -20.27
N GLU A 361 -10.32 16.77 -19.61
CA GLU A 361 -9.63 17.97 -19.18
C GLU A 361 -8.90 17.68 -17.87
N LEU A 362 -7.63 18.05 -17.83
CA LEU A 362 -6.84 17.96 -16.60
C LEU A 362 -6.92 19.30 -15.86
N PRO A 363 -7.03 19.31 -14.53
CA PRO A 363 -6.95 20.55 -13.76
C PRO A 363 -5.62 21.29 -13.98
N ASP A 364 -5.66 22.63 -13.92
CA ASP A 364 -4.50 23.50 -14.18
C ASP A 364 -3.42 23.43 -13.10
N ARG A 365 -3.80 23.06 -11.86
CA ARG A 365 -2.91 22.92 -10.71
C ARG A 365 -2.95 21.52 -10.19
N GLY A 366 -1.85 21.07 -9.56
CA GLY A 366 -1.71 19.73 -9.04
C GLY A 366 -1.06 18.77 -10.02
N PHE A 367 -0.92 17.52 -9.59
CA PHE A 367 -0.21 16.48 -10.36
C PHE A 367 -1.24 15.53 -10.99
N TRP A 368 -1.45 15.64 -12.30
CA TRP A 368 -2.53 14.90 -12.98
C TRP A 368 -2.02 14.10 -14.16
N PHE A 369 -2.59 12.92 -14.35
CA PHE A 369 -2.33 12.06 -15.50
C PHE A 369 -3.62 11.34 -15.94
N ALA A 370 -3.95 11.42 -17.22
CA ALA A 370 -5.13 10.77 -17.79
C ALA A 370 -5.00 9.24 -17.78
N PRO A 371 -6.09 8.49 -17.53
CA PRO A 371 -6.08 7.04 -17.67
C PRO A 371 -5.70 6.65 -19.09
N THR A 372 -4.72 5.76 -19.24
CA THR A 372 -4.06 5.47 -20.52
C THR A 372 -3.98 3.97 -20.75
N ILE A 373 -4.25 3.56 -22.00
CA ILE A 373 -4.04 2.20 -22.49
C ILE A 373 -2.98 2.21 -23.58
N PHE A 374 -2.11 1.20 -23.56
CA PHE A 374 -1.22 0.89 -24.68
C PHE A 374 -1.62 -0.42 -25.32
N THR A 375 -1.81 -0.42 -26.67
CA THR A 375 -2.02 -1.61 -27.50
C THR A 375 -0.80 -1.89 -28.36
N GLY A 376 -0.74 -3.09 -28.98
CA GLY A 376 0.45 -3.51 -29.72
C GLY A 376 1.69 -3.75 -28.84
N VAL A 377 1.48 -3.93 -27.53
CA VAL A 377 2.57 -4.12 -26.58
C VAL A 377 3.14 -5.54 -26.70
N THR A 378 4.46 -5.64 -26.77
CA THR A 378 5.21 -6.90 -26.69
C THR A 378 5.92 -7.02 -25.34
N GLN A 379 6.41 -8.23 -25.04
CA GLN A 379 7.18 -8.46 -23.79
C GLN A 379 8.53 -7.72 -23.75
N ALA A 380 8.99 -7.17 -24.88
CA ALA A 380 10.23 -6.42 -24.97
C ALA A 380 10.07 -4.94 -24.51
N HIS A 381 8.88 -4.37 -24.66
CA HIS A 381 8.63 -2.98 -24.31
C HIS A 381 8.87 -2.71 -22.82
N ARG A 382 9.46 -1.56 -22.51
CA ARG A 382 9.69 -1.13 -21.10
C ARG A 382 8.39 -1.10 -20.31
N ILE A 383 7.30 -0.62 -20.90
CA ILE A 383 5.98 -0.56 -20.25
C ILE A 383 5.37 -1.92 -19.92
N ALA A 384 5.87 -3.02 -20.51
CA ALA A 384 5.50 -4.39 -20.15
C ALA A 384 6.37 -4.98 -19.04
N ARG A 385 7.54 -4.40 -18.77
CA ARG A 385 8.57 -4.94 -17.88
C ARG A 385 8.75 -4.12 -16.61
N GLU A 386 8.72 -2.78 -16.72
CA GLU A 386 8.94 -1.87 -15.61
C GLU A 386 7.62 -1.48 -14.95
N GLU A 387 7.65 -1.30 -13.64
CA GLU A 387 6.54 -0.78 -12.87
C GLU A 387 6.38 0.73 -13.12
N ILE A 388 5.22 1.14 -13.65
CA ILE A 388 4.90 2.55 -13.93
C ILE A 388 4.35 3.23 -12.68
N PHE A 389 3.57 2.50 -11.91
CA PHE A 389 2.90 2.95 -10.71
C PHE A 389 2.01 4.18 -10.94
N GLY A 390 1.17 4.08 -11.97
CA GLY A 390 0.26 5.13 -12.44
C GLY A 390 -0.88 4.53 -13.25
N PRO A 391 -1.84 5.33 -13.72
CA PRO A 391 -3.06 4.88 -14.40
C PRO A 391 -2.77 4.48 -15.86
N VAL A 392 -1.86 3.55 -16.06
CA VAL A 392 -1.36 3.11 -17.37
C VAL A 392 -1.44 1.59 -17.50
N LEU A 393 -2.22 1.11 -18.48
CA LEU A 393 -2.43 -0.28 -18.78
C LEU A 393 -1.69 -0.69 -20.06
N SER A 394 -0.90 -1.76 -19.98
CA SER A 394 -0.25 -2.39 -21.14
C SER A 394 -1.02 -3.62 -21.57
N VAL A 395 -1.48 -3.65 -22.81
CA VAL A 395 -2.29 -4.76 -23.36
C VAL A 395 -1.46 -5.64 -24.26
N LEU A 396 -1.44 -6.93 -23.93
CA LEU A 396 -0.80 -8.00 -24.70
C LEU A 396 -1.88 -9.05 -25.07
N THR A 397 -1.73 -9.73 -26.19
CA THR A 397 -2.60 -10.84 -26.55
C THR A 397 -1.96 -12.19 -26.31
N PHE A 398 -2.77 -13.24 -26.26
CA PHE A 398 -2.32 -14.63 -26.23
C PHE A 398 -3.31 -15.53 -26.98
N ARG A 399 -2.87 -16.71 -27.43
CA ARG A 399 -3.69 -17.69 -28.17
C ARG A 399 -4.09 -18.89 -27.32
N THR A 400 -3.18 -19.35 -26.46
CA THR A 400 -3.38 -20.56 -25.66
C THR A 400 -3.20 -20.28 -24.17
N PRO A 401 -3.82 -21.07 -23.28
CA PRO A 401 -3.61 -20.94 -21.83
C PRO A 401 -2.13 -21.06 -21.42
N ALA A 402 -1.36 -21.91 -22.10
CA ALA A 402 0.06 -22.07 -21.85
C ALA A 402 0.85 -20.77 -22.15
N GLU A 403 0.54 -20.13 -23.28
CA GLU A 403 1.13 -18.84 -23.65
C GLU A 403 0.76 -17.72 -22.67
N ALA A 404 -0.51 -17.72 -22.18
CA ALA A 404 -0.92 -16.76 -21.16
C ALA A 404 -0.07 -16.89 -19.89
N VAL A 405 0.14 -18.12 -19.40
CA VAL A 405 0.97 -18.41 -18.22
C VAL A 405 2.42 -18.02 -18.47
N GLU A 406 2.99 -18.35 -19.64
CA GLU A 406 4.35 -17.97 -20.00
C GLU A 406 4.52 -16.45 -19.96
N LYS A 407 3.64 -15.70 -20.66
CA LYS A 407 3.67 -14.23 -20.69
C LYS A 407 3.45 -13.62 -19.29
N ALA A 408 2.53 -14.17 -18.51
CA ALA A 408 2.27 -13.72 -17.15
C ALA A 408 3.51 -13.84 -16.25
N ASN A 409 4.22 -14.97 -16.34
CA ASN A 409 5.41 -15.27 -15.55
C ASN A 409 6.69 -14.60 -16.05
N ASN A 410 6.72 -14.10 -17.29
CA ASN A 410 7.89 -13.43 -17.87
C ASN A 410 8.02 -11.99 -17.38
N THR A 411 8.35 -11.86 -16.11
CA THR A 411 8.57 -10.61 -15.38
C THR A 411 9.51 -10.89 -14.20
N PRO A 412 10.31 -9.92 -13.77
CA PRO A 412 11.09 -10.07 -12.52
C PRO A 412 10.20 -10.10 -11.29
N TYR A 413 8.97 -9.66 -11.38
CA TYR A 413 8.01 -9.56 -10.29
C TYR A 413 7.15 -10.83 -10.11
N GLY A 414 6.49 -10.92 -8.96
CA GLY A 414 5.59 -12.02 -8.64
C GLY A 414 4.67 -11.69 -7.47
N LEU A 415 4.06 -10.48 -7.44
CA LEU A 415 3.18 -10.08 -6.34
C LEU A 415 1.78 -10.65 -6.49
N SER A 416 1.12 -10.38 -7.61
CA SER A 416 -0.25 -10.81 -7.85
C SER A 416 -0.54 -11.14 -9.31
N ALA A 417 -1.71 -11.78 -9.55
CA ALA A 417 -2.30 -12.00 -10.86
C ALA A 417 -3.83 -12.10 -10.75
N GLY A 418 -4.53 -11.84 -11.86
CA GLY A 418 -5.97 -12.03 -12.00
C GLY A 418 -6.31 -12.98 -13.16
N ILE A 419 -7.40 -13.74 -13.01
CA ILE A 419 -7.87 -14.72 -14.00
C ILE A 419 -9.38 -14.50 -14.21
N TRP A 420 -9.79 -14.35 -15.47
CA TRP A 420 -11.19 -14.21 -15.85
C TRP A 420 -11.58 -15.32 -16.84
N THR A 421 -12.42 -16.22 -16.43
CA THR A 421 -12.95 -17.37 -17.19
C THR A 421 -14.13 -18.00 -16.46
N ASP A 422 -15.11 -18.53 -17.19
CA ASP A 422 -16.23 -19.27 -16.61
C ASP A 422 -15.90 -20.75 -16.32
N LYS A 423 -14.69 -21.22 -16.69
CA LYS A 423 -14.27 -22.61 -16.48
C LYS A 423 -13.45 -22.77 -15.20
N GLY A 424 -14.02 -23.40 -14.17
CA GLY A 424 -13.32 -23.67 -12.91
C GLY A 424 -12.03 -24.48 -13.08
N SER A 425 -11.98 -25.45 -14.01
CA SER A 425 -10.77 -26.22 -14.32
C SER A 425 -9.65 -25.33 -14.89
N ARG A 426 -10.01 -24.32 -15.70
CA ARG A 426 -9.06 -23.37 -16.26
C ARG A 426 -8.51 -22.44 -15.18
N ILE A 427 -9.37 -22.02 -14.23
CA ILE A 427 -8.93 -21.24 -13.05
C ILE A 427 -7.86 -22.01 -12.27
N LEU A 428 -8.16 -23.24 -11.87
CA LEU A 428 -7.25 -24.07 -11.06
C LEU A 428 -5.94 -24.35 -11.83
N TRP A 429 -6.03 -24.74 -13.09
CA TRP A 429 -4.86 -25.03 -13.93
C TRP A 429 -3.95 -23.80 -14.11
N THR A 430 -4.54 -22.61 -14.31
CA THR A 430 -3.79 -21.38 -14.51
C THR A 430 -3.17 -20.91 -13.20
N ALA A 431 -3.96 -20.88 -12.11
CA ALA A 431 -3.50 -20.41 -10.81
C ALA A 431 -2.31 -21.22 -10.27
N ASP A 432 -2.35 -22.56 -10.43
CA ASP A 432 -1.25 -23.45 -10.02
C ASP A 432 0.08 -23.17 -10.74
N ARG A 433 0.02 -22.56 -11.93
CA ARG A 433 1.21 -22.29 -12.76
C ARG A 433 1.69 -20.87 -12.73
N LEU A 434 0.91 -19.95 -12.15
CA LEU A 434 1.32 -18.56 -11.99
C LEU A 434 2.33 -18.40 -10.84
N ARG A 435 3.39 -17.63 -11.09
CA ARG A 435 4.41 -17.28 -10.11
C ARG A 435 4.05 -15.94 -9.42
N ALA A 436 2.90 -15.94 -8.75
CA ALA A 436 2.35 -14.80 -8.04
C ALA A 436 1.94 -15.20 -6.63
N GLY A 437 2.20 -14.33 -5.65
CA GLY A 437 1.87 -14.61 -4.25
C GLY A 437 0.37 -14.58 -3.98
N VAL A 438 -0.39 -13.79 -4.76
CA VAL A 438 -1.86 -13.72 -4.71
C VAL A 438 -2.42 -13.90 -6.11
N VAL A 439 -3.43 -14.76 -6.26
CA VAL A 439 -4.15 -14.96 -7.52
C VAL A 439 -5.65 -14.78 -7.26
N TRP A 440 -6.24 -13.80 -7.93
CA TRP A 440 -7.67 -13.58 -7.93
C TRP A 440 -8.33 -14.27 -9.13
N ALA A 441 -9.51 -14.84 -8.92
CA ALA A 441 -10.32 -15.45 -9.98
C ALA A 441 -11.69 -14.78 -10.05
N ASN A 442 -12.04 -14.26 -11.24
CA ASN A 442 -13.27 -13.52 -11.52
C ASN A 442 -13.51 -12.34 -10.55
N THR A 443 -12.44 -11.78 -10.04
CA THR A 443 -12.41 -10.58 -9.19
C THR A 443 -11.01 -9.98 -9.23
N PHE A 444 -10.82 -8.77 -8.64
CA PHE A 444 -9.52 -8.13 -8.45
C PHE A 444 -9.55 -7.22 -7.23
N ASN A 445 -8.40 -6.95 -6.58
CA ASN A 445 -8.27 -6.07 -5.41
C ASN A 445 -9.22 -6.43 -4.24
N LYS A 446 -9.48 -7.72 -4.03
CA LYS A 446 -10.22 -8.18 -2.85
C LYS A 446 -9.25 -8.54 -1.73
N PHE A 447 -9.27 -7.72 -0.69
CA PHE A 447 -8.42 -7.86 0.49
C PHE A 447 -9.26 -8.23 1.70
N ASP A 448 -8.68 -9.04 2.56
CA ASP A 448 -9.28 -9.46 3.83
C ASP A 448 -8.16 -9.61 4.87
N PRO A 449 -8.34 -9.12 6.12
CA PRO A 449 -7.30 -9.19 7.14
C PRO A 449 -6.90 -10.62 7.51
N THR A 450 -7.73 -11.62 7.19
CA THR A 450 -7.46 -13.05 7.43
C THR A 450 -6.62 -13.71 6.36
N SER A 451 -6.49 -13.04 5.18
CA SER A 451 -5.76 -13.57 4.03
C SER A 451 -4.29 -13.13 4.03
N PRO A 452 -3.35 -14.06 3.80
CA PRO A 452 -1.96 -13.68 3.64
C PRO A 452 -1.74 -12.95 2.31
N PHE A 453 -0.86 -11.95 2.34
CA PHE A 453 -0.43 -11.18 1.19
C PHE A 453 1.09 -11.11 1.13
N GLY A 454 1.66 -11.17 -0.06
CA GLY A 454 3.10 -11.02 -0.28
C GLY A 454 3.55 -11.65 -1.59
N GLY A 455 4.75 -11.26 -2.03
CA GLY A 455 5.27 -11.58 -3.35
C GLY A 455 6.23 -12.76 -3.40
N TYR A 456 6.58 -13.10 -4.64
CA TYR A 456 7.73 -13.92 -5.03
C TYR A 456 8.70 -13.05 -5.83
N LYS A 457 9.91 -13.59 -6.11
CA LYS A 457 10.92 -12.95 -6.94
C LYS A 457 11.28 -11.55 -6.39
N GLU A 458 11.35 -10.55 -7.28
CA GLU A 458 11.68 -9.17 -6.95
C GLU A 458 10.54 -8.40 -6.23
N SER A 459 9.37 -9.02 -6.09
CA SER A 459 8.28 -8.45 -5.28
C SER A 459 8.47 -8.65 -3.78
N GLY A 460 9.55 -9.29 -3.37
CA GLY A 460 9.95 -9.39 -1.97
C GLY A 460 9.74 -10.78 -1.37
N TYR A 461 9.79 -10.84 -0.05
CA TYR A 461 9.63 -12.08 0.72
C TYR A 461 9.07 -11.81 2.12
N GLY A 462 8.49 -12.85 2.71
CA GLY A 462 7.62 -12.74 3.86
C GLY A 462 6.15 -12.72 3.45
N ARG A 463 5.29 -12.63 4.43
CA ARG A 463 3.84 -12.45 4.22
C ARG A 463 3.31 -11.49 5.27
N GLU A 464 2.44 -10.59 4.83
CA GLU A 464 1.64 -9.72 5.69
C GLU A 464 0.17 -10.19 5.64
N GLY A 465 -0.64 -9.77 6.59
CA GLY A 465 -2.02 -10.25 6.67
C GLY A 465 -2.15 -11.71 7.13
N GLY A 466 -3.35 -12.09 7.52
CA GLY A 466 -3.65 -13.42 8.01
C GLY A 466 -2.80 -13.83 9.22
N ARG A 467 -2.87 -15.11 9.55
CA ARG A 467 -2.02 -15.73 10.57
C ARG A 467 -0.53 -15.58 10.23
N HIS A 468 -0.17 -15.63 8.94
CA HIS A 468 1.21 -15.51 8.48
C HIS A 468 1.85 -14.17 8.82
N GLY A 469 1.05 -13.09 8.90
CA GLY A 469 1.52 -11.78 9.35
C GLY A 469 2.08 -11.78 10.77
N LEU A 470 1.58 -12.67 11.65
CA LEU A 470 2.12 -12.84 13.01
C LEU A 470 3.52 -13.47 13.01
N GLU A 471 3.74 -14.48 12.16
CA GLU A 471 5.01 -15.19 12.06
C GLU A 471 6.18 -14.24 11.81
N ALA A 472 5.93 -13.18 11.04
CA ALA A 472 6.92 -12.16 10.73
C ALA A 472 7.46 -11.42 11.97
N TYR A 473 6.72 -11.46 13.10
CA TYR A 473 7.01 -10.75 14.34
C TYR A 473 7.31 -11.69 15.53
N LEU A 474 7.44 -12.97 15.27
CA LEU A 474 7.67 -13.99 16.30
C LEU A 474 9.00 -14.70 16.06
N ASN A 475 9.65 -15.08 17.16
CA ASN A 475 10.73 -16.05 17.16
C ASN A 475 10.08 -17.44 17.31
N VAL A 476 10.14 -18.22 16.25
CA VAL A 476 9.45 -19.51 16.07
C VAL A 476 10.42 -20.60 15.66
#